data_7178bbbf0d2dbafba1d646f4409a2413
#
_entry.id   7178bbbf0d2dbafba1d646f4409a2413
#
_cell.length_a   1.000
_cell.length_b   1.000
_cell.length_c   1.000
_cell.angle_alpha   90.00
_cell.angle_beta   90.00
_cell.angle_gamma   90.00
#
_symmetry.space_group_name_H-M   'P 1'
#
loop_
_entity.id
_entity.type
_entity.pdbx_description
1 polymer ?
#
loop_
_entity_poly.entity_id
_entity_poly.type
_entity_poly.pdbx_seq_one_letter_code
_entity_poly.pdbx_strand_id
1 'polypeptide(L)'
;CKVAMLLPLIFMFLFPVCSKAQVQYDLSVGGEKVCSANYNDLTVVKGVSGTVKYDPDTKTLTLQDATIDTPNKNPIESQIEGLTIKVVGVNKVTSSGFPSMLFHKPATIVGDGTLDVGGDGWVGIFVLSTTLTIDNCTLNVKGAQYGINGLGGKDDKIVIRNATVSAEGKKNGSVR
;
A
#
# COMPACT_ATOMS: atom_id res chain seq x y z
N CYS A 1 2.12 -8.72 60.25
CA CYS A 1 1.63 -8.00 59.11
C CYS A 1 2.54 -8.26 57.91
N LYS A 2 2.06 -9.08 56.94
CA LYS A 2 2.76 -9.29 55.67
C LYS A 2 2.12 -8.32 54.66
N VAL A 3 2.86 -7.29 54.24
CA VAL A 3 2.47 -6.40 53.17
C VAL A 3 2.84 -7.12 51.87
N ALA A 4 1.85 -7.61 51.13
CA ALA A 4 2.01 -8.12 49.81
C ALA A 4 2.14 -6.91 48.86
N MET A 5 3.37 -6.68 48.35
CA MET A 5 3.67 -5.67 47.36
C MET A 5 3.18 -6.18 45.99
N LEU A 6 2.00 -5.71 45.57
CA LEU A 6 1.47 -5.97 44.27
C LEU A 6 2.27 -5.13 43.25
N LEU A 7 3.16 -5.78 42.51
CA LEU A 7 3.87 -5.17 41.39
C LEU A 7 2.87 -5.05 40.21
N PRO A 8 2.53 -3.84 39.72
CA PRO A 8 1.71 -3.72 38.55
C PRO A 8 2.51 -4.22 37.35
N LEU A 9 2.04 -5.30 36.70
CA LEU A 9 2.55 -5.79 35.47
C LEU A 9 2.15 -4.76 34.37
N ILE A 10 3.03 -3.81 34.09
CA ILE A 10 2.87 -2.90 32.97
C ILE A 10 3.08 -3.74 31.72
N PHE A 11 1.99 -4.17 31.11
CA PHE A 11 1.97 -4.74 29.77
C PHE A 11 2.26 -3.60 28.79
N MET A 12 3.55 -3.35 28.57
CA MET A 12 4.02 -2.44 27.57
C MET A 12 3.71 -3.08 26.20
N PHE A 13 2.62 -2.68 25.55
CA PHE A 13 2.36 -3.00 24.16
C PHE A 13 3.48 -2.38 23.33
N LEU A 14 4.51 -3.18 23.07
CA LEU A 14 5.55 -2.88 22.10
C LEU A 14 4.92 -3.00 20.72
N PHE A 15 4.36 -1.89 20.23
CA PHE A 15 4.11 -1.77 18.78
C PHE A 15 5.48 -1.84 18.11
N PRO A 16 5.66 -2.71 17.10
CA PRO A 16 6.92 -2.81 16.38
C PRO A 16 7.14 -1.56 15.52
N VAL A 17 7.58 -0.49 16.16
CA VAL A 17 8.04 0.72 15.47
C VAL A 17 9.45 0.44 14.96
N CYS A 18 9.70 0.66 13.68
CA CYS A 18 11.01 0.47 13.10
C CYS A 18 12.04 1.36 13.79
N SER A 19 13.03 0.77 14.44
CA SER A 19 14.14 1.48 15.08
C SER A 19 15.29 1.69 14.08
N LYS A 20 16.23 2.62 14.42
CA LYS A 20 17.43 2.86 13.59
C LYS A 20 18.37 1.65 13.46
N ALA A 21 18.24 0.64 14.33
CA ALA A 21 19.03 -0.59 14.29
C ALA A 21 18.42 -1.68 13.38
N GLN A 22 17.22 -1.45 12.82
CA GLN A 22 16.53 -2.40 11.96
C GLN A 22 16.76 -2.07 10.49
N VAL A 23 16.86 -3.10 9.65
CA VAL A 23 16.86 -2.90 8.20
C VAL A 23 15.53 -2.30 7.79
N GLN A 24 15.56 -1.13 7.18
CA GLN A 24 14.39 -0.44 6.64
C GLN A 24 14.32 -0.68 5.14
N TYR A 25 13.13 -0.90 4.62
CA TYR A 25 12.88 -1.02 3.19
C TYR A 25 12.26 0.27 2.67
N ASP A 26 12.49 0.58 1.40
CA ASP A 26 11.94 1.77 0.74
C ASP A 26 10.46 1.56 0.34
N LEU A 27 9.70 1.05 1.30
CA LEU A 27 8.28 0.74 1.24
C LEU A 27 7.59 1.22 2.52
N SER A 28 6.42 1.84 2.36
CA SER A 28 5.52 2.14 3.47
C SER A 28 4.17 1.48 3.22
N VAL A 29 3.58 0.90 4.26
CA VAL A 29 2.25 0.28 4.24
C VAL A 29 1.46 0.77 5.44
N GLY A 30 0.20 1.18 5.24
CA GLY A 30 -0.60 1.82 6.28
C GLY A 30 0.00 3.16 6.74
N GLY A 31 0.85 3.79 5.89
CA GLY A 31 1.58 5.01 6.21
C GLY A 31 2.76 4.83 7.17
N GLU A 32 3.16 3.58 7.48
CA GLU A 32 4.31 3.25 8.31
C GLU A 32 5.40 2.54 7.49
N LYS A 33 6.67 2.77 7.84
CA LYS A 33 7.80 2.13 7.17
C LYS A 33 7.79 0.62 7.37
N VAL A 34 8.06 -0.11 6.30
CA VAL A 34 8.32 -1.55 6.36
C VAL A 34 9.78 -1.77 6.73
N CYS A 35 10.02 -2.66 7.68
CA CYS A 35 11.36 -2.99 8.17
C CYS A 35 11.49 -4.46 8.60
N SER A 36 12.68 -4.87 9.01
CA SER A 36 12.95 -6.24 9.45
C SER A 36 12.16 -6.69 10.68
N ALA A 37 11.46 -5.79 11.37
CA ALA A 37 10.60 -6.14 12.50
C ALA A 37 9.14 -6.42 12.12
N ASN A 38 8.65 -5.91 10.98
CA ASN A 38 7.24 -5.98 10.62
C ASN A 38 6.94 -6.54 9.21
N TYR A 39 7.95 -6.79 8.38
CA TYR A 39 7.74 -7.18 6.98
C TYR A 39 6.94 -8.50 6.81
N ASN A 40 7.04 -9.43 7.76
CA ASN A 40 6.33 -10.71 7.72
C ASN A 40 4.83 -10.59 8.02
N ASP A 41 4.44 -9.56 8.78
CA ASP A 41 3.05 -9.31 9.17
C ASP A 41 2.85 -7.81 9.37
N LEU A 42 2.24 -7.18 8.37
CA LEU A 42 1.95 -5.76 8.39
C LEU A 42 0.60 -5.42 9.03
N THR A 43 -0.15 -6.41 9.53
CA THR A 43 -1.39 -6.18 10.26
C THR A 43 -1.14 -5.55 11.65
N VAL A 44 0.10 -5.55 12.11
CA VAL A 44 0.53 -4.80 13.29
C VAL A 44 0.42 -3.28 13.09
N VAL A 45 0.32 -2.82 11.84
CA VAL A 45 0.13 -1.40 11.50
C VAL A 45 -1.36 -1.06 11.61
N LYS A 46 -1.66 0.05 12.28
CA LYS A 46 -3.04 0.50 12.44
C LYS A 46 -3.71 0.76 11.08
N GLY A 47 -4.91 0.23 10.88
CA GLY A 47 -5.68 0.36 9.66
C GLY A 47 -5.34 -0.68 8.60
N VAL A 48 -4.50 -1.68 8.95
CA VAL A 48 -4.16 -2.81 8.08
C VAL A 48 -4.79 -4.08 8.64
N SER A 49 -5.46 -4.85 7.79
CA SER A 49 -6.10 -6.13 8.13
C SER A 49 -6.05 -7.10 6.95
N GLY A 50 -6.40 -8.38 7.19
CA GLY A 50 -6.26 -9.47 6.24
C GLY A 50 -4.86 -10.05 6.25
N THR A 51 -4.33 -10.51 5.12
CA THR A 51 -2.92 -10.92 5.00
C THR A 51 -2.17 -9.85 4.21
N VAL A 52 -1.26 -9.16 4.88
CA VAL A 52 -0.37 -8.16 4.27
C VAL A 52 1.05 -8.43 4.73
N LYS A 53 1.93 -8.82 3.81
CA LYS A 53 3.33 -9.14 4.10
C LYS A 53 4.23 -8.75 2.92
N TYR A 54 5.45 -8.38 3.25
CA TYR A 54 6.48 -8.06 2.27
C TYR A 54 7.60 -9.11 2.33
N ASP A 55 8.03 -9.57 1.18
CA ASP A 55 9.20 -10.42 1.02
C ASP A 55 10.33 -9.59 0.38
N PRO A 56 11.40 -9.27 1.11
CA PRO A 56 12.48 -8.45 0.60
C PRO A 56 13.35 -9.17 -0.45
N ASP A 57 13.42 -10.48 -0.43
CA ASP A 57 14.26 -11.26 -1.36
C ASP A 57 13.67 -11.25 -2.76
N THR A 58 12.33 -11.37 -2.84
CA THR A 58 11.58 -11.32 -4.10
C THR A 58 10.99 -9.95 -4.41
N LYS A 59 11.16 -8.96 -3.52
CA LYS A 59 10.52 -7.63 -3.57
C LYS A 59 9.01 -7.72 -3.78
N THR A 60 8.35 -8.64 -3.07
CA THR A 60 6.93 -8.91 -3.26
C THR A 60 6.12 -8.48 -2.03
N LEU A 61 5.19 -7.54 -2.22
CA LEU A 61 4.15 -7.21 -1.26
C LEU A 61 2.91 -8.06 -1.58
N THR A 62 2.56 -8.98 -0.70
CA THR A 62 1.36 -9.82 -0.85
C THR A 62 0.18 -9.18 -0.13
N LEU A 63 -0.92 -9.02 -0.85
CA LEU A 63 -2.22 -8.62 -0.34
C LEU A 63 -3.19 -9.79 -0.57
N GLN A 64 -3.75 -10.34 0.52
CA GLN A 64 -4.76 -11.40 0.43
C GLN A 64 -5.92 -11.06 1.35
N ASP A 65 -7.09 -10.84 0.75
CA ASP A 65 -8.31 -10.40 1.44
C ASP A 65 -8.03 -9.23 2.40
N ALA A 66 -7.17 -8.31 1.93
CA ALA A 66 -6.58 -7.25 2.75
C ALA A 66 -7.39 -5.96 2.67
N THR A 67 -7.46 -5.26 3.78
CA THR A 67 -7.91 -3.87 3.84
C THR A 67 -6.81 -3.01 4.44
N ILE A 68 -6.43 -1.95 3.72
CA ILE A 68 -5.49 -0.92 4.18
C ILE A 68 -6.22 0.42 4.09
N ASP A 69 -6.54 0.99 5.24
CA ASP A 69 -7.25 2.26 5.35
C ASP A 69 -6.47 3.26 6.20
N THR A 70 -6.03 4.35 5.55
CA THR A 70 -5.16 5.34 6.19
C THR A 70 -5.61 6.75 5.85
N PRO A 71 -6.32 7.44 6.74
CA PRO A 71 -7.00 8.69 6.39
C PRO A 71 -6.07 9.85 6.02
N ASN A 72 -4.86 9.94 6.56
CA ASN A 72 -4.00 11.13 6.41
C ASN A 72 -2.57 10.80 5.94
N LYS A 73 -2.39 9.68 5.27
CA LYS A 73 -1.10 9.24 4.71
C LYS A 73 -1.35 8.44 3.43
N ASN A 74 -0.30 8.14 2.69
CA ASN A 74 -0.39 7.17 1.59
C ASN A 74 -0.48 5.75 2.19
N PRO A 75 -1.58 4.99 1.95
CA PRO A 75 -1.68 3.60 2.39
C PRO A 75 -0.56 2.71 1.88
N ILE A 76 -0.15 2.90 0.62
CA ILE A 76 1.01 2.21 0.04
C ILE A 76 1.88 3.26 -0.66
N GLU A 77 3.14 3.36 -0.29
CA GLU A 77 4.14 4.18 -0.98
C GLU A 77 5.42 3.37 -1.20
N SER A 78 5.91 3.34 -2.44
CA SER A 78 7.09 2.57 -2.81
C SER A 78 8.12 3.38 -3.59
N GLN A 79 9.38 3.24 -3.17
CA GLN A 79 10.57 3.65 -3.89
C GLN A 79 11.43 2.43 -4.28
N ILE A 80 10.86 1.22 -4.19
CA ILE A 80 11.54 -0.03 -4.55
C ILE A 80 11.51 -0.21 -6.06
N GLU A 81 12.68 -0.35 -6.66
CA GLU A 81 12.82 -0.73 -8.06
C GLU A 81 12.33 -2.15 -8.29
N GLY A 82 11.27 -2.31 -9.11
CA GLY A 82 10.71 -3.60 -9.47
C GLY A 82 9.85 -4.24 -8.36
N LEU A 83 9.19 -3.43 -7.51
CA LEU A 83 8.22 -3.96 -6.55
C LEU A 83 7.12 -4.74 -7.27
N THR A 84 6.83 -5.93 -6.79
CA THR A 84 5.66 -6.73 -7.18
C THR A 84 4.61 -6.66 -6.08
N ILE A 85 3.39 -6.25 -6.43
CA ILE A 85 2.22 -6.33 -5.53
C ILE A 85 1.38 -7.52 -5.99
N LYS A 86 1.41 -8.59 -5.20
CA LYS A 86 0.63 -9.79 -5.46
C LYS A 86 -0.74 -9.66 -4.83
N VAL A 87 -1.79 -9.76 -5.66
CA VAL A 87 -3.18 -9.58 -5.27
C VAL A 87 -3.89 -10.93 -5.30
N VAL A 88 -4.43 -11.36 -4.16
CA VAL A 88 -5.18 -12.61 -3.98
C VAL A 88 -6.51 -12.32 -3.30
N GLY A 89 -7.62 -12.85 -3.79
CA GLY A 89 -8.95 -12.57 -3.24
C GLY A 89 -9.39 -11.12 -3.47
N VAL A 90 -10.10 -10.52 -2.52
CA VAL A 90 -10.64 -9.16 -2.63
C VAL A 90 -9.91 -8.22 -1.67
N ASN A 91 -9.26 -7.22 -2.23
CA ASN A 91 -8.42 -6.30 -1.49
C ASN A 91 -8.88 -4.85 -1.64
N LYS A 92 -8.72 -4.05 -0.59
CA LYS A 92 -9.12 -2.66 -0.55
C LYS A 92 -8.00 -1.79 0.02
N VAL A 93 -7.67 -0.69 -0.69
CA VAL A 93 -6.65 0.28 -0.27
C VAL A 93 -7.25 1.69 -0.37
N THR A 94 -7.45 2.36 0.76
CA THR A 94 -8.17 3.64 0.81
C THR A 94 -7.43 4.71 1.59
N SER A 95 -7.55 5.96 1.09
CA SER A 95 -7.11 7.18 1.77
C SER A 95 -8.15 8.29 1.59
N SER A 96 -8.27 9.17 2.57
CA SER A 96 -9.17 10.34 2.48
C SER A 96 -8.47 11.64 2.07
N GLY A 97 -7.15 11.75 2.19
CA GLY A 97 -6.43 13.01 1.93
C GLY A 97 -5.26 12.91 0.96
N PHE A 98 -4.75 11.70 0.73
CA PHE A 98 -3.55 11.44 -0.05
C PHE A 98 -3.83 10.43 -1.17
N PRO A 99 -2.92 10.27 -2.17
CA PRO A 99 -2.96 9.13 -3.07
C PRO A 99 -3.02 7.82 -2.28
N SER A 100 -3.95 6.93 -2.67
CA SER A 100 -4.06 5.64 -1.98
C SER A 100 -2.86 4.73 -2.29
N MET A 101 -2.28 4.88 -3.47
CA MET A 101 -1.01 4.24 -3.82
C MET A 101 -0.10 5.24 -4.53
N LEU A 102 1.19 5.26 -4.17
CA LEU A 102 2.20 6.17 -4.70
C LEU A 102 3.45 5.38 -5.12
N PHE A 103 3.84 5.50 -6.37
CA PHE A 103 5.00 4.82 -6.94
C PHE A 103 6.03 5.80 -7.47
N HIS A 104 7.25 5.74 -6.94
CA HIS A 104 8.42 6.51 -7.40
C HIS A 104 9.34 5.70 -8.30
N LYS A 105 9.16 4.40 -8.39
CA LYS A 105 9.94 3.44 -9.17
C LYS A 105 9.04 2.43 -9.84
N PRO A 106 9.50 1.74 -10.90
CA PRO A 106 8.71 0.73 -11.59
C PRO A 106 8.13 -0.31 -10.65
N ALA A 107 6.84 -0.57 -10.79
CA ALA A 107 6.12 -1.56 -10.00
C ALA A 107 5.17 -2.38 -10.87
N THR A 108 4.83 -3.58 -10.39
CA THR A 108 3.85 -4.46 -11.05
C THR A 108 2.78 -4.85 -10.04
N ILE A 109 1.52 -4.68 -10.40
CA ILE A 109 0.36 -5.26 -9.71
C ILE A 109 -0.03 -6.52 -10.47
N VAL A 110 -0.03 -7.66 -9.80
CA VAL A 110 -0.26 -8.97 -10.45
C VAL A 110 -1.02 -9.93 -9.53
N GLY A 111 -1.79 -10.82 -10.11
CA GLY A 111 -2.51 -11.88 -9.38
C GLY A 111 -3.84 -12.21 -10.04
N ASP A 112 -4.61 -13.08 -9.41
CA ASP A 112 -5.94 -13.48 -9.86
C ASP A 112 -7.08 -12.82 -9.06
N GLY A 113 -6.72 -11.91 -8.16
CA GLY A 113 -7.65 -11.21 -7.28
C GLY A 113 -8.14 -9.87 -7.82
N THR A 114 -8.94 -9.22 -6.98
CA THR A 114 -9.45 -7.86 -7.18
C THR A 114 -8.76 -6.91 -6.21
N LEU A 115 -8.37 -5.74 -6.71
CA LEU A 115 -7.83 -4.63 -5.92
C LEU A 115 -8.67 -3.38 -6.15
N ASP A 116 -9.38 -2.96 -5.11
CA ASP A 116 -10.14 -1.71 -5.06
C ASP A 116 -9.26 -0.62 -4.42
N VAL A 117 -8.93 0.42 -5.17
CA VAL A 117 -8.06 1.51 -4.75
C VAL A 117 -8.83 2.82 -4.78
N GLY A 118 -8.76 3.59 -3.71
CA GLY A 118 -9.38 4.92 -3.75
C GLY A 118 -9.80 5.46 -2.39
N GLY A 119 -10.92 6.15 -2.37
CA GLY A 119 -11.44 6.91 -1.24
C GLY A 119 -11.71 8.35 -1.65
N ASP A 120 -11.73 9.26 -0.67
CA ASP A 120 -11.93 10.69 -0.91
C ASP A 120 -10.60 11.43 -1.17
N GLY A 121 -9.50 10.68 -1.28
CA GLY A 121 -8.19 11.21 -1.64
C GLY A 121 -8.16 11.79 -3.05
N TRP A 122 -7.26 12.73 -3.27
CA TRP A 122 -7.10 13.46 -4.53
C TRP A 122 -6.94 12.52 -5.74
N VAL A 123 -6.13 11.47 -5.60
CA VAL A 123 -5.82 10.49 -6.64
C VAL A 123 -5.90 9.08 -6.04
N GLY A 124 -6.44 8.13 -6.79
CA GLY A 124 -6.38 6.73 -6.41
C GLY A 124 -4.96 6.19 -6.46
N ILE A 125 -4.35 6.18 -7.65
CA ILE A 125 -2.95 5.77 -7.87
C ILE A 125 -2.16 6.91 -8.49
N PHE A 126 -1.02 7.25 -7.88
CA PHE A 126 -0.11 8.24 -8.42
C PHE A 126 1.22 7.60 -8.84
N VAL A 127 1.60 7.80 -10.11
CA VAL A 127 2.83 7.25 -10.71
C VAL A 127 3.76 8.42 -11.01
N LEU A 128 4.94 8.43 -10.39
CA LEU A 128 5.88 9.56 -10.47
C LEU A 128 7.04 9.22 -11.40
N SER A 129 6.99 9.67 -12.65
CA SER A 129 8.04 9.53 -13.65
C SER A 129 8.56 8.09 -13.77
N THR A 130 7.63 7.12 -13.80
CA THR A 130 7.96 5.70 -13.80
C THR A 130 6.90 4.86 -14.50
N THR A 131 7.08 3.54 -14.50
CA THR A 131 6.16 2.58 -15.13
C THR A 131 5.38 1.79 -14.08
N LEU A 132 4.06 1.78 -14.20
CA LEU A 132 3.18 0.85 -13.48
C LEU A 132 2.67 -0.20 -14.45
N THR A 133 2.94 -1.48 -14.17
CA THR A 133 2.39 -2.63 -14.91
C THR A 133 1.23 -3.23 -14.11
N ILE A 134 0.14 -3.54 -14.80
CA ILE A 134 -1.03 -4.22 -14.24
C ILE A 134 -1.22 -5.49 -15.05
N ASP A 135 -1.11 -6.65 -14.42
CA ASP A 135 -1.12 -7.93 -15.10
C ASP A 135 -1.99 -8.96 -14.39
N ASN A 136 -2.83 -9.64 -15.14
CA ASN A 136 -3.64 -10.79 -14.68
C ASN A 136 -4.45 -10.54 -13.40
N CYS A 137 -5.03 -9.34 -13.23
CA CYS A 137 -5.87 -9.00 -12.07
C CYS A 137 -7.03 -8.08 -12.45
N THR A 138 -7.96 -7.88 -11.53
CA THR A 138 -8.98 -6.83 -11.63
C THR A 138 -8.56 -5.65 -10.74
N LEU A 139 -8.45 -4.46 -11.34
CA LEU A 139 -8.09 -3.23 -10.65
C LEU A 139 -9.18 -2.18 -10.82
N ASN A 140 -9.80 -1.76 -9.73
CA ASN A 140 -10.78 -0.67 -9.70
C ASN A 140 -10.17 0.52 -8.95
N VAL A 141 -10.05 1.66 -9.62
CA VAL A 141 -9.40 2.83 -9.05
C VAL A 141 -10.34 4.04 -9.07
N LYS A 142 -10.48 4.71 -7.92
CA LYS A 142 -11.28 5.93 -7.78
C LYS A 142 -10.47 7.02 -7.09
N GLY A 143 -10.63 8.25 -7.56
CA GLY A 143 -10.04 9.44 -6.93
C GLY A 143 -10.99 10.63 -7.01
N ALA A 144 -10.83 11.60 -6.10
CA ALA A 144 -11.64 12.81 -6.13
C ALA A 144 -11.37 13.67 -7.38
N GLN A 145 -10.18 13.59 -7.96
CA GLN A 145 -9.84 14.25 -9.23
C GLN A 145 -9.52 13.23 -10.32
N TYR A 146 -8.63 12.30 -10.04
CA TYR A 146 -8.16 11.29 -11.00
C TYR A 146 -8.20 9.90 -10.37
N GLY A 147 -8.60 8.89 -11.11
CA GLY A 147 -8.38 7.49 -10.73
C GLY A 147 -6.88 7.19 -10.69
N ILE A 148 -6.23 7.30 -11.85
CA ILE A 148 -4.78 7.13 -11.99
C ILE A 148 -4.21 8.43 -12.57
N ASN A 149 -3.12 8.93 -12.00
CA ASN A 149 -2.43 10.14 -12.46
C ASN A 149 -0.92 9.95 -12.48
N GLY A 150 -0.26 10.66 -13.39
CA GLY A 150 1.19 10.85 -13.45
C GLY A 150 1.55 12.33 -13.34
N LEU A 151 2.84 12.66 -13.38
CA LEU A 151 3.31 14.05 -13.45
C LEU A 151 3.20 14.67 -14.84
N GLY A 152 2.77 13.89 -15.87
CA GLY A 152 2.73 14.33 -17.25
C GLY A 152 4.11 14.39 -17.92
N GLY A 153 5.10 13.67 -17.38
CA GLY A 153 6.43 13.50 -17.95
C GLY A 153 6.47 12.40 -19.02
N LYS A 154 7.58 12.35 -19.77
CA LYS A 154 7.77 11.32 -20.81
C LYS A 154 7.89 9.90 -20.24
N ASP A 155 8.21 9.80 -18.94
CA ASP A 155 8.51 8.54 -18.27
C ASP A 155 7.30 7.95 -17.54
N ASP A 156 6.18 8.68 -17.47
CA ASP A 156 4.95 8.18 -16.90
C ASP A 156 4.33 7.15 -17.85
N LYS A 157 4.26 5.90 -17.43
CA LYS A 157 3.75 4.80 -18.26
C LYS A 157 2.87 3.85 -17.48
N ILE A 158 1.74 3.49 -18.09
CA ILE A 158 0.88 2.40 -17.61
C ILE A 158 0.88 1.30 -18.64
N VAL A 159 1.16 0.07 -18.23
CA VAL A 159 1.11 -1.14 -19.05
C VAL A 159 0.04 -2.05 -18.49
N ILE A 160 -0.95 -2.41 -19.30
CA ILE A 160 -2.04 -3.30 -18.91
C ILE A 160 -1.93 -4.58 -19.73
N ARG A 161 -1.90 -5.74 -19.08
CA ARG A 161 -1.82 -7.06 -19.71
C ARG A 161 -2.81 -8.00 -19.02
N ASN A 162 -3.61 -8.71 -19.81
CA ASN A 162 -4.53 -9.75 -19.29
C ASN A 162 -5.34 -9.31 -18.05
N ALA A 163 -5.61 -8.01 -17.90
CA ALA A 163 -6.21 -7.42 -16.71
C ALA A 163 -7.46 -6.62 -17.06
N THR A 164 -8.39 -6.55 -16.11
CA THR A 164 -9.53 -5.65 -16.18
C THR A 164 -9.23 -4.42 -15.33
N VAL A 165 -9.23 -3.23 -15.94
CA VAL A 165 -8.94 -1.97 -15.24
C VAL A 165 -10.10 -1.01 -15.40
N SER A 166 -10.64 -0.53 -14.27
CA SER A 166 -11.58 0.58 -14.19
C SER A 166 -10.93 1.72 -13.43
N ALA A 167 -10.83 2.90 -14.02
CA ALA A 167 -10.28 4.09 -13.36
C ALA A 167 -11.26 5.25 -13.49
N GLU A 168 -11.66 5.84 -12.36
CA GLU A 168 -12.64 6.91 -12.29
C GLU A 168 -12.09 8.14 -11.57
N GLY A 169 -12.26 9.32 -12.16
CA GLY A 169 -12.00 10.62 -11.54
C GLY A 169 -13.24 11.51 -11.60
N LYS A 170 -13.65 12.07 -10.48
CA LYS A 170 -14.91 12.85 -10.38
C LYS A 170 -14.84 14.20 -11.10
N LYS A 171 -13.67 14.85 -11.17
CA LYS A 171 -13.54 16.22 -11.70
C LYS A 171 -12.86 16.32 -13.08
N ASN A 172 -11.83 15.55 -13.33
CA ASN A 172 -10.94 15.77 -14.48
C ASN A 172 -10.71 14.53 -15.35
N GLY A 173 -11.49 13.48 -15.16
CA GLY A 173 -11.38 12.25 -15.94
C GLY A 173 -10.69 11.11 -15.20
N SER A 174 -10.57 10.00 -15.89
CA SER A 174 -10.21 8.72 -15.28
C SER A 174 -8.71 8.48 -15.23
N VAL A 175 -8.00 8.86 -16.28
CA VAL A 175 -6.54 8.69 -16.45
C VAL A 175 -5.96 9.98 -17.04
N ARG A 176 -4.82 10.43 -16.51
CA ARG A 176 -4.06 11.57 -17.02
C ARG A 176 -2.57 11.30 -17.00
#